data_df1e590035f9706cf98825a6b6eb3448
#
_entry.id   df1e590035f9706cf98825a6b6eb3448
#
_cell.length_a   1.000
_cell.length_b   1.000
_cell.length_c   1.000
_cell.angle_alpha   90.00
_cell.angle_beta   90.00
_cell.angle_gamma   90.00
#
_symmetry.space_group_name_H-M   'P 1'
#
loop_
_entity.id
_entity.type
_entity.pdbx_description
1 polymer ?
#
loop_
_entity_poly.entity_id
_entity_poly.type
_entity_poly.pdbx_seq_one_letter_code
_entity_poly.pdbx_strand_id
1 'polypeptide(L)'
;MRQRVSCGEAPREWHRADGTTVACTEKVKVLNENWQEIRAMLQDAMDDAVLMGCTEKQFREEYTRLVASITSDYAEQKAQTRPAEDFAVLKTD
;
A
#
# COMPACT_ATOMS: atom_id res chain seq x y z
N MET A 1 -4.46 23.71 6.80
CA MET A 1 -4.43 22.81 6.94
C MET A 1 -4.79 21.94 6.12
N ARG A 2 -4.61 21.32 5.70
CA ARG A 2 -4.83 20.55 4.84
C ARG A 2 -5.70 19.63 5.18
N GLN A 3 -6.54 19.36 4.95
CA GLN A 3 -7.35 18.55 5.34
C GLN A 3 -7.56 17.50 4.49
N ARG A 4 -7.05 17.09 3.73
CA ARG A 4 -7.22 16.09 2.96
C ARG A 4 -7.02 14.92 3.65
N VAL A 5 -7.49 14.72 4.71
CA VAL A 5 -7.40 13.58 5.47
C VAL A 5 -7.80 12.36 4.74
N SER A 6 -8.84 12.41 3.94
CA SER A 6 -9.28 11.23 3.25
C SER A 6 -8.23 10.68 2.30
N CYS A 7 -7.34 11.52 1.83
CA CYS A 7 -6.30 11.05 0.93
C CYS A 7 -5.22 10.27 1.63
N GLY A 8 -5.14 10.42 2.93
CA GLY A 8 -4.11 9.73 3.69
C GLY A 8 -4.57 8.45 4.32
N GLU A 9 -5.83 8.07 4.11
CA GLU A 9 -6.36 6.89 4.73
C GLU A 9 -6.34 5.71 3.79
N ALA A 10 -6.29 4.50 4.37
CA ALA A 10 -6.33 3.30 3.55
C ALA A 10 -7.63 3.23 2.77
N PRO A 11 -7.62 2.53 1.64
CA PRO A 11 -8.85 2.36 0.88
C PRO A 11 -9.90 1.65 1.72
N ARG A 12 -11.16 1.94 1.46
CA ARG A 12 -12.22 1.27 2.18
C ARG A 12 -12.29 -0.18 1.81
N GLU A 13 -11.96 -0.52 0.57
CA GLU A 13 -11.99 -1.89 0.08
C GLU A 13 -10.75 -2.17 -0.73
N TRP A 14 -10.23 -3.37 -0.57
CA TRP A 14 -9.12 -3.85 -1.39
C TRP A 14 -9.68 -4.91 -2.33
N HIS A 15 -9.24 -4.90 -3.58
CA HIS A 15 -9.83 -5.75 -4.60
C HIS A 15 -8.81 -6.71 -5.20
N ARG A 16 -9.30 -7.88 -5.61
CA ARG A 16 -8.47 -8.84 -6.32
C ARG A 16 -8.44 -8.46 -7.79
N ALA A 17 -7.63 -9.16 -8.54
CA ALA A 17 -7.46 -8.87 -9.97
C ALA A 17 -8.77 -8.93 -10.75
N ASP A 18 -9.70 -9.79 -10.32
CA ASP A 18 -10.97 -9.91 -11.02
C ASP A 18 -12.03 -8.92 -10.51
N GLY A 19 -11.64 -8.00 -9.63
CA GLY A 19 -12.56 -6.99 -9.13
C GLY A 19 -13.32 -7.38 -7.88
N THR A 20 -13.19 -8.62 -7.42
CA THR A 20 -13.89 -9.01 -6.20
C THR A 20 -13.16 -8.45 -4.99
N THR A 21 -13.90 -8.22 -3.92
CA THR A 21 -13.34 -7.58 -2.73
C THR A 21 -12.66 -8.59 -1.82
N VAL A 22 -11.49 -8.20 -1.31
CA VAL A 22 -10.81 -8.99 -0.31
C VAL A 22 -11.57 -8.80 0.99
N ALA A 23 -12.22 -9.85 1.46
CA ALA A 23 -13.06 -9.76 2.67
C ALA A 23 -12.50 -10.46 3.88
N CYS A 24 -11.42 -11.20 3.74
CA CYS A 24 -10.82 -11.89 4.87
C CYS A 24 -10.29 -10.87 5.87
N THR A 25 -10.79 -10.93 7.10
CA THR A 25 -10.42 -9.97 8.12
C THR A 25 -8.92 -9.90 8.36
N GLU A 26 -8.28 -11.06 8.38
CA GLU A 26 -6.84 -11.11 8.61
C GLU A 26 -6.07 -10.43 7.49
N LYS A 27 -6.47 -10.67 6.25
CA LYS A 27 -5.78 -10.08 5.12
C LYS A 27 -5.98 -8.57 5.09
N VAL A 28 -7.20 -8.13 5.34
CA VAL A 28 -7.49 -6.71 5.35
C VAL A 28 -6.70 -6.02 6.44
N LYS A 29 -6.56 -6.67 7.59
CA LYS A 29 -5.80 -6.10 8.67
C LYS A 29 -4.35 -5.88 8.27
N VAL A 30 -3.74 -6.86 7.61
CA VAL A 30 -2.36 -6.74 7.17
C VAL A 30 -2.22 -5.60 6.16
N LEU A 31 -3.14 -5.54 5.20
CA LEU A 31 -3.07 -4.50 4.18
C LEU A 31 -3.17 -3.10 4.81
N ASN A 32 -4.07 -2.95 5.76
CA ASN A 32 -4.25 -1.65 6.39
C ASN A 32 -3.10 -1.28 7.31
N GLU A 33 -2.51 -2.26 7.99
CA GLU A 33 -1.36 -1.99 8.82
C GLU A 33 -0.17 -1.56 7.98
N ASN A 34 0.03 -2.24 6.85
CA ASN A 34 1.10 -1.86 5.93
C ASN A 34 0.88 -0.44 5.42
N TRP A 35 -0.37 -0.10 5.11
CA TRP A 35 -0.67 1.24 4.64
C TRP A 35 -0.24 2.28 5.66
N GLN A 36 -0.59 2.07 6.93
CA GLN A 36 -0.25 3.04 7.95
C GLN A 36 1.25 3.17 8.15
N GLU A 37 1.95 2.06 8.11
CA GLU A 37 3.40 2.08 8.28
C GLU A 37 4.09 2.81 7.14
N ILE A 38 3.68 2.51 5.92
CA ILE A 38 4.28 3.14 4.76
C ILE A 38 3.95 4.62 4.75
N ARG A 39 2.72 4.97 5.13
CA ARG A 39 2.35 6.37 5.17
C ARG A 39 3.22 7.14 6.14
N ALA A 40 3.48 6.57 7.32
CA ALA A 40 4.31 7.24 8.30
C ALA A 40 5.74 7.39 7.78
N MET A 41 6.26 6.39 7.12
CA MET A 41 7.61 6.46 6.57
C MET A 41 7.69 7.51 5.48
N LEU A 42 6.69 7.56 4.62
CA LEU A 42 6.68 8.55 3.55
C LEU A 42 6.57 9.97 4.10
N GLN A 43 5.77 10.13 5.17
CA GLN A 43 5.66 11.45 5.79
C GLN A 43 7.01 11.91 6.33
N ASP A 44 7.71 11.02 7.03
CA ASP A 44 9.00 11.36 7.57
C ASP A 44 10.01 11.67 6.48
N ALA A 45 9.98 10.88 5.41
CA ALA A 45 10.91 11.08 4.31
C ALA A 45 10.63 12.41 3.59
N MET A 46 9.35 12.75 3.45
CA MET A 46 9.01 14.02 2.83
C MET A 46 9.50 15.20 3.69
N ASP A 47 9.28 15.10 4.99
CA ASP A 47 9.73 16.15 5.88
C ASP A 47 11.24 16.32 5.79
N ASP A 48 11.97 15.23 5.75
CA ASP A 48 13.41 15.27 5.62
C ASP A 48 13.82 15.96 4.31
N ALA A 49 13.16 15.59 3.23
CA ALA A 49 13.49 16.17 1.92
C ALA A 49 13.28 17.68 1.91
N VAL A 50 12.16 18.10 2.48
CA VAL A 50 11.86 19.54 2.53
C VAL A 50 12.86 20.26 3.38
N LEU A 51 13.24 19.69 4.51
CA LEU A 51 14.24 20.30 5.38
C LEU A 51 15.59 20.42 4.71
N MET A 52 15.87 19.52 3.77
CA MET A 52 17.14 19.55 3.03
C MET A 52 17.08 20.43 1.79
N GLY A 53 15.93 21.04 1.52
CA GLY A 53 15.82 21.96 0.41
C GLY A 53 15.09 21.42 -0.81
N CYS A 54 14.60 20.20 -0.75
CA CYS A 54 13.84 19.65 -1.87
C CYS A 54 12.39 20.10 -1.79
N THR A 55 11.66 19.94 -2.87
CA THR A 55 10.26 20.36 -2.87
C THR A 55 9.36 19.15 -2.67
N GLU A 56 8.17 19.41 -2.15
CA GLU A 56 7.17 18.37 -2.04
C GLU A 56 6.85 17.80 -3.41
N LYS A 57 6.83 18.67 -4.42
CA LYS A 57 6.51 18.25 -5.78
C LYS A 57 7.50 17.20 -6.26
N GLN A 58 8.79 17.46 -6.10
CA GLN A 58 9.79 16.50 -6.53
C GLN A 58 9.68 15.20 -5.73
N PHE A 59 9.45 15.32 -4.43
CA PHE A 59 9.30 14.13 -3.60
C PHE A 59 8.17 13.25 -4.15
N ARG A 60 7.02 13.85 -4.44
CA ARG A 60 5.90 13.08 -4.95
C ARG A 60 6.22 12.43 -6.28
N GLU A 61 6.89 13.18 -7.15
CA GLU A 61 7.23 12.64 -8.47
C GLU A 61 8.17 11.44 -8.36
N GLU A 62 9.19 11.58 -7.51
CA GLU A 62 10.17 10.52 -7.39
C GLU A 62 9.60 9.27 -6.72
N TYR A 63 8.82 9.46 -5.67
CA TYR A 63 8.27 8.29 -4.99
C TYR A 63 7.14 7.64 -5.77
N THR A 64 6.42 8.42 -6.59
CA THR A 64 5.46 7.83 -7.52
C THR A 64 6.18 6.92 -8.49
N ARG A 65 7.33 7.38 -8.99
CA ARG A 65 8.11 6.57 -9.91
C ARG A 65 8.66 5.34 -9.22
N LEU A 66 9.09 5.49 -7.98
CA LEU A 66 9.59 4.36 -7.21
C LEU A 66 8.51 3.29 -7.07
N VAL A 67 7.31 3.69 -6.67
CA VAL A 67 6.23 2.73 -6.50
C VAL A 67 5.92 2.04 -7.82
N ALA A 68 5.92 2.80 -8.90
CA ALA A 68 5.61 2.24 -10.22
C ALA A 68 6.65 1.24 -10.68
N SER A 69 7.86 1.31 -10.13
CA SER A 69 8.94 0.39 -10.53
C SER A 69 8.92 -0.92 -9.77
N ILE A 70 8.12 -1.01 -8.72
CA ILE A 70 8.09 -2.20 -7.89
C ILE A 70 7.08 -3.19 -8.44
N THR A 71 7.49 -4.44 -8.55
CA THR A 71 6.57 -5.49 -8.99
C THR A 71 6.63 -6.62 -7.98
N SER A 72 5.54 -7.38 -7.93
CA SER A 72 5.48 -8.49 -7.01
C SER A 72 6.21 -9.70 -7.58
N ASP A 73 6.75 -10.51 -6.70
CA ASP A 73 7.34 -11.78 -7.10
C ASP A 73 6.26 -12.84 -7.28
N TYR A 74 5.03 -12.52 -6.96
CA TYR A 74 3.94 -13.48 -6.99
C TYR A 74 2.92 -13.14 -8.06
N ALA A 75 2.24 -14.14 -8.59
CA ALA A 75 1.20 -13.91 -9.58
C ALA A 75 -0.02 -13.30 -8.90
N GLU A 76 -0.70 -12.42 -9.58
CA GLU A 76 -1.92 -11.84 -9.04
C GLU A 76 -2.99 -12.91 -8.91
N GLN A 77 -3.76 -12.82 -7.83
CA GLN A 77 -4.76 -13.81 -7.53
C GLN A 77 -6.13 -13.28 -7.90
N LYS A 78 -6.96 -14.16 -8.45
CA LYS A 78 -8.31 -13.78 -8.76
C LYS A 78 -9.20 -14.22 -7.59
N ALA A 79 -10.43 -14.60 -7.87
CA ALA A 79 -11.32 -15.02 -6.81
C ALA A 79 -10.68 -16.14 -6.02
N GLN A 80 -10.86 -16.08 -4.71
CA GLN A 80 -10.20 -17.01 -3.88
C GLN A 80 -10.96 -18.32 -3.80
N THR A 81 -10.37 -19.40 -4.20
CA THR A 81 -11.01 -20.70 -4.12
C THR A 81 -10.43 -21.56 -3.04
N ARG A 82 -9.21 -21.28 -2.61
CA ARG A 82 -8.59 -22.03 -1.54
C ARG A 82 -7.91 -21.07 -0.60
N PRO A 83 -8.70 -20.42 0.20
CA PRO A 83 -8.20 -19.35 1.06
C PRO A 83 -7.07 -19.75 1.99
N ALA A 84 -7.17 -20.90 2.58
CA ALA A 84 -6.12 -21.32 3.50
C ALA A 84 -4.79 -21.48 2.80
N GLU A 85 -4.85 -21.98 1.60
CA GLU A 85 -3.66 -22.23 0.84
C GLU A 85 -3.02 -20.90 0.42
N ASP A 86 -3.85 -19.97 -0.01
CA ASP A 86 -3.33 -18.65 -0.38
C ASP A 86 -2.65 -17.99 0.79
N PHE A 87 -3.26 -18.10 1.96
CA PHE A 87 -2.70 -17.46 3.13
C PHE A 87 -1.40 -18.11 3.53
N ALA A 88 -1.31 -19.43 3.42
CA ALA A 88 -0.09 -20.14 3.75
C ALA A 88 1.06 -19.71 2.85
N VAL A 89 0.77 -19.51 1.59
CA VAL A 89 1.80 -19.06 0.66
C VAL A 89 2.34 -17.71 1.07
N LEU A 90 1.47 -16.81 1.44
CA LEU A 90 1.91 -15.50 1.87
C LEU A 90 2.77 -15.58 3.12
N LYS A 91 2.45 -16.51 4.00
CA LYS A 91 3.20 -16.59 5.22
C LYS A 91 4.57 -17.20 5.05
N THR A 92 4.73 -18.05 4.09
CA THR A 92 6.02 -18.71 3.92
C THR A 92 7.05 -17.78 3.35
N ASP A 93 6.63 -16.63 2.94
CA ASP A 93 7.61 -15.69 2.47
C ASP A 93 8.13 -14.83 3.53
#